data_8e9ed016ff2e443e8f21461789f172ed
#
_entry.id   8e9ed016ff2e443e8f21461789f172ed
#
_cell.length_a   1.000
_cell.length_b   1.000
_cell.length_c   1.000
_cell.angle_alpha   90.00
_cell.angle_beta   90.00
_cell.angle_gamma   90.00
#
_symmetry.space_group_name_H-M   'P 1'
#
loop_
_entity.id
_entity.type
_entity.pdbx_description
1 polymer ?
#
loop_
_entity_poly.entity_id
_entity_poly.type
_entity_poly.pdbx_seq_one_letter_code
_entity_poly.pdbx_strand_id
1 'polypeptide(L)'
;MLDSVFEGATVIDGSGAPPFTADVGVAGGRIVEMGRITGAARERIAAHGAWLTPGFIDIHTHYDGQATWDETFSPSIHHGVTTVLMGNCGVGFAPNVPGREAELIALMEGVEDIPGAALAEGVKFNWQSFAQYMDVLDAMPHSIDFAVQVPHDPLRMAVMGERAVAQQVAKEDDIAAMRALLREALQAGAAGFSTGRTDNHRTARGHETPAAGATAAELTGLASAFQGLGQGVVQLVSDFDLLRSAERFDPEFDLVEAMARASGRPLSMTWLQRDPGGEQWKAIQARVEAAVAKGLPLYLQAASRGIGVINGLDASFHPFMGFPGYKAVAHLPLADRAAALRDPARKAQILSEKSERVSGDGTPVPPLVDILLARIELISGRMFPLAEQPDYEPNVMQSFFVRAKQRGVTALEALYDHFAQGDGSSLVYFPIFNYNDGNLDVVRQMLTHPRALFGLSDAGAHVGTVCDASATTFLLTHWARDRATGPLPLEQAVHMLTARNAGYLGLADRGRIAAGQRADLNLIDPTRLAVGTPRLVRDLPAGGKRFLQIGQGYIGTWVAGQAVQREGEISAARPGRLLRFGARR
;
A
#
# COMPACT_ATOMS: atom_id res chain seq x y z
N MET A 1 -2.39 -23.34 32.55
CA MET A 1 -1.66 -22.12 32.89
C MET A 1 -1.63 -21.26 31.61
N LEU A 2 -2.07 -20.03 31.66
CA LEU A 2 -2.07 -19.12 30.53
C LEU A 2 -0.63 -18.67 30.20
N ASP A 3 -0.36 -18.37 28.94
CA ASP A 3 0.91 -17.78 28.53
C ASP A 3 0.93 -16.29 28.91
N SER A 4 -0.14 -15.55 28.56
CA SER A 4 -0.31 -14.15 28.94
C SER A 4 -1.76 -13.82 29.28
N VAL A 5 -1.94 -12.78 30.11
CA VAL A 5 -3.23 -12.15 30.39
C VAL A 5 -3.09 -10.65 30.24
N PHE A 6 -3.92 -10.04 29.40
CA PHE A 6 -4.08 -8.61 29.28
C PHE A 6 -5.16 -8.15 30.26
N GLU A 7 -4.78 -7.42 31.31
CA GLU A 7 -5.65 -7.11 32.46
C GLU A 7 -6.37 -5.78 32.28
N GLY A 8 -7.72 -5.82 32.34
CA GLY A 8 -8.56 -4.63 32.37
C GLY A 8 -8.52 -3.76 31.13
N ALA A 9 -8.26 -4.37 29.95
CA ALA A 9 -8.20 -3.66 28.70
C ALA A 9 -9.57 -3.14 28.26
N THR A 10 -9.59 -2.00 27.55
CA THR A 10 -10.72 -1.63 26.71
C THR A 10 -10.65 -2.44 25.43
N VAL A 11 -11.45 -3.49 25.34
CA VAL A 11 -11.47 -4.42 24.20
C VAL A 11 -12.33 -3.87 23.08
N ILE A 12 -11.73 -3.70 21.89
CA ILE A 12 -12.43 -3.44 20.62
C ILE A 12 -12.28 -4.70 19.79
N ASP A 13 -13.28 -5.59 19.86
CA ASP A 13 -13.15 -6.99 19.45
C ASP A 13 -13.11 -7.26 17.93
N GLY A 14 -13.15 -6.21 17.11
CA GLY A 14 -13.16 -6.31 15.64
C GLY A 14 -14.52 -6.67 15.03
N SER A 15 -15.56 -6.91 15.84
CA SER A 15 -16.91 -7.23 15.32
C SER A 15 -17.67 -6.02 14.78
N GLY A 16 -17.26 -4.82 15.18
CA GLY A 16 -18.02 -3.58 15.00
C GLY A 16 -19.02 -3.29 16.14
N ALA A 17 -19.04 -4.13 17.18
CA ALA A 17 -19.81 -3.87 18.40
C ALA A 17 -19.07 -2.86 19.30
N PRO A 18 -19.81 -2.14 20.17
CA PRO A 18 -19.20 -1.17 21.10
C PRO A 18 -18.10 -1.76 21.97
N PRO A 19 -17.06 -0.98 22.32
CA PRO A 19 -15.98 -1.41 23.21
C PRO A 19 -16.49 -1.83 24.61
N PHE A 20 -15.80 -2.76 25.25
CA PHE A 20 -16.09 -3.20 26.61
C PHE A 20 -14.80 -3.46 27.39
N THR A 21 -14.88 -3.49 28.72
CA THR A 21 -13.72 -3.76 29.59
C THR A 21 -13.67 -5.24 29.95
N ALA A 22 -12.52 -5.89 29.72
CA ALA A 22 -12.29 -7.29 30.12
C ALA A 22 -10.80 -7.59 30.23
N ASP A 23 -10.49 -8.70 30.95
CA ASP A 23 -9.22 -9.39 30.78
C ASP A 23 -9.30 -10.32 29.57
N VAL A 24 -8.17 -10.50 28.86
CA VAL A 24 -8.04 -11.43 27.75
C VAL A 24 -6.88 -12.39 28.00
N GLY A 25 -7.17 -13.69 28.08
CA GLY A 25 -6.21 -14.75 28.35
C GLY A 25 -5.78 -15.47 27.09
N VAL A 26 -4.48 -15.67 26.93
CA VAL A 26 -3.85 -16.32 25.79
C VAL A 26 -3.11 -17.58 26.23
N ALA A 27 -3.28 -18.67 25.49
CA ALA A 27 -2.50 -19.88 25.65
C ALA A 27 -2.31 -20.57 24.28
N GLY A 28 -1.11 -21.09 24.02
CA GLY A 28 -0.79 -21.80 22.79
C GLY A 28 -1.05 -20.98 21.53
N GLY A 29 -0.80 -19.67 21.59
CA GLY A 29 -0.99 -18.75 20.47
C GLY A 29 -2.45 -18.43 20.14
N ARG A 30 -3.40 -18.77 21.03
CA ARG A 30 -4.83 -18.52 20.85
C ARG A 30 -5.43 -17.80 22.06
N ILE A 31 -6.47 -17.03 21.80
CA ILE A 31 -7.34 -16.47 22.84
C ILE A 31 -8.18 -17.63 23.40
N VAL A 32 -8.08 -17.86 24.72
CA VAL A 32 -8.76 -19.01 25.36
C VAL A 32 -9.82 -18.58 26.37
N GLU A 33 -9.68 -17.39 26.95
CA GLU A 33 -10.56 -16.89 28.01
C GLU A 33 -10.73 -15.38 27.93
N MET A 34 -11.92 -14.90 28.25
CA MET A 34 -12.24 -13.46 28.30
C MET A 34 -13.15 -13.20 29.50
N GLY A 35 -13.00 -12.05 30.13
CA GLY A 35 -13.78 -11.64 31.30
C GLY A 35 -12.89 -11.31 32.48
N ARG A 36 -13.21 -11.75 33.70
CA ARG A 36 -12.35 -11.60 34.87
C ARG A 36 -11.49 -12.85 35.05
N ILE A 37 -10.19 -12.73 34.84
CA ILE A 37 -9.25 -13.85 34.87
C ILE A 37 -8.41 -13.82 36.14
N THR A 38 -8.63 -14.79 37.02
CA THR A 38 -7.88 -14.95 38.29
C THR A 38 -6.86 -16.09 38.24
N GLY A 39 -6.88 -16.90 37.16
CA GLY A 39 -6.01 -18.05 36.96
C GLY A 39 -4.52 -17.69 36.84
N ALA A 40 -3.63 -18.65 37.05
CA ALA A 40 -2.19 -18.48 36.90
C ALA A 40 -1.81 -18.23 35.43
N ALA A 41 -0.95 -17.23 35.20
CA ALA A 41 -0.37 -16.90 33.90
C ALA A 41 1.15 -16.73 34.04
N ARG A 42 1.88 -16.96 32.95
CA ARG A 42 3.33 -16.70 32.90
C ARG A 42 3.62 -15.20 32.91
N GLU A 43 2.82 -14.44 32.17
CA GLU A 43 2.92 -12.98 32.08
C GLU A 43 1.54 -12.33 32.32
N ARG A 44 1.51 -11.25 33.11
CA ARG A 44 0.33 -10.40 33.28
C ARG A 44 0.69 -9.01 32.79
N ILE A 45 -0.06 -8.55 31.81
CA ILE A 45 0.18 -7.28 31.10
C ILE A 45 -0.90 -6.30 31.57
N ALA A 46 -0.49 -5.28 32.32
CA ALA A 46 -1.40 -4.21 32.72
C ALA A 46 -1.89 -3.45 31.49
N ALA A 47 -3.20 -3.51 31.22
CA ALA A 47 -3.80 -2.92 30.03
C ALA A 47 -4.91 -1.91 30.35
N HIS A 48 -5.01 -1.49 31.62
CA HIS A 48 -6.01 -0.52 32.07
C HIS A 48 -5.91 0.80 31.31
N GLY A 49 -7.03 1.23 30.68
CA GLY A 49 -7.09 2.44 29.87
C GLY A 49 -6.51 2.32 28.46
N ALA A 50 -5.83 1.22 28.15
CA ALA A 50 -5.35 0.95 26.82
C ALA A 50 -6.42 0.25 25.96
N TRP A 51 -6.36 0.46 24.65
CA TRP A 51 -7.17 -0.28 23.68
C TRP A 51 -6.50 -1.62 23.36
N LEU A 52 -7.27 -2.70 23.45
CA LEU A 52 -6.86 -4.02 22.96
C LEU A 52 -7.68 -4.33 21.72
N THR A 53 -7.02 -4.42 20.57
CA THR A 53 -7.64 -4.72 19.28
C THR A 53 -7.10 -6.03 18.72
N PRO A 54 -7.79 -6.69 17.77
CA PRO A 54 -7.15 -7.68 16.92
C PRO A 54 -5.99 -7.04 16.16
N GLY A 55 -4.98 -7.83 15.78
CA GLY A 55 -3.95 -7.39 14.84
C GLY A 55 -4.54 -6.98 13.50
N PHE A 56 -4.00 -5.94 12.88
CA PHE A 56 -4.53 -5.40 11.63
C PHE A 56 -4.14 -6.26 10.44
N ILE A 57 -5.01 -6.29 9.44
CA ILE A 57 -4.83 -7.06 8.19
C ILE A 57 -4.78 -6.07 7.04
N ASP A 58 -3.62 -5.98 6.39
CA ASP A 58 -3.42 -5.12 5.23
C ASP A 58 -3.50 -5.95 3.95
N ILE A 59 -4.46 -5.63 3.10
CA ILE A 59 -4.77 -6.40 1.90
C ILE A 59 -4.13 -5.84 0.63
N HIS A 60 -3.30 -4.78 0.75
CA HIS A 60 -2.67 -4.18 -0.42
C HIS A 60 -1.26 -3.69 -0.09
N THR A 61 -0.29 -4.58 -0.27
CA THR A 61 1.13 -4.34 -0.01
C THR A 61 2.01 -4.89 -1.15
N HIS A 62 3.27 -4.45 -1.20
CA HIS A 62 4.25 -4.81 -2.24
C HIS A 62 5.58 -5.28 -1.62
N TYR A 63 5.47 -6.18 -0.65
CA TYR A 63 6.64 -6.80 -0.01
C TYR A 63 7.26 -7.95 -0.81
N ASP A 64 6.87 -8.16 -2.07
CA ASP A 64 7.25 -9.31 -2.90
C ASP A 64 8.76 -9.54 -2.98
N GLY A 65 9.54 -8.47 -3.10
CA GLY A 65 11.00 -8.52 -3.00
C GLY A 65 11.46 -8.49 -1.54
N GLN A 66 10.96 -7.52 -0.77
CA GLN A 66 11.41 -7.27 0.60
C GLN A 66 11.25 -8.50 1.50
N ALA A 67 10.19 -9.30 1.35
CA ALA A 67 9.99 -10.54 2.10
C ALA A 67 11.11 -11.57 1.89
N THR A 68 11.97 -11.43 0.87
CA THR A 68 13.10 -12.33 0.64
C THR A 68 14.38 -11.94 1.39
N TRP A 69 14.41 -10.76 2.06
CA TRP A 69 15.57 -10.30 2.84
C TRP A 69 15.21 -9.63 4.17
N ASP A 70 13.96 -9.19 4.37
CA ASP A 70 13.50 -8.57 5.62
C ASP A 70 12.53 -9.49 6.36
N GLU A 71 12.91 -9.88 7.55
CA GLU A 71 12.10 -10.75 8.42
C GLU A 71 10.97 -9.99 9.13
N THR A 72 10.96 -8.65 9.06
CA THR A 72 10.11 -7.82 9.92
C THR A 72 8.87 -7.27 9.25
N PHE A 73 8.85 -7.16 7.94
CA PHE A 73 7.83 -6.44 7.17
C PHE A 73 7.70 -4.97 7.60
N SER A 74 8.85 -4.32 7.86
CA SER A 74 8.87 -2.87 8.10
C SER A 74 8.54 -2.13 6.79
N PRO A 75 7.63 -1.12 6.80
CA PRO A 75 7.09 -0.41 7.97
C PRO A 75 5.79 -0.97 8.56
N SER A 76 5.11 -1.95 7.97
CA SER A 76 3.78 -2.41 8.43
C SER A 76 3.72 -2.83 9.89
N ILE A 77 4.76 -3.51 10.40
CA ILE A 77 4.84 -3.95 11.80
C ILE A 77 4.75 -2.78 12.80
N HIS A 78 5.22 -1.59 12.42
CA HIS A 78 5.18 -0.39 13.27
C HIS A 78 3.79 0.24 13.38
N HIS A 79 2.82 -0.26 12.61
CA HIS A 79 1.46 0.25 12.55
C HIS A 79 0.41 -0.77 12.99
N GLY A 80 0.83 -1.79 13.76
CA GLY A 80 -0.06 -2.81 14.31
C GLY A 80 -0.55 -3.84 13.29
N VAL A 81 0.05 -3.90 12.11
CA VAL A 81 -0.27 -4.91 11.10
C VAL A 81 0.37 -6.23 11.52
N THR A 82 -0.42 -7.29 11.50
CA THR A 82 -0.01 -8.66 11.84
C THR A 82 -0.18 -9.63 10.69
N THR A 83 -0.86 -9.21 9.63
CA THR A 83 -1.05 -9.99 8.40
C THR A 83 -1.05 -9.06 7.19
N VAL A 84 -0.25 -9.38 6.18
CA VAL A 84 -0.21 -8.64 4.91
C VAL A 84 -0.57 -9.54 3.73
N LEU A 85 -1.18 -8.95 2.69
CA LEU A 85 -1.35 -9.56 1.38
C LEU A 85 -0.47 -8.83 0.38
N MET A 86 0.45 -9.53 -0.26
CA MET A 86 1.33 -9.01 -1.29
C MET A 86 1.07 -9.64 -2.66
N GLY A 87 1.78 -9.20 -3.71
CA GLY A 87 1.51 -9.60 -5.09
C GLY A 87 0.34 -8.84 -5.69
N ASN A 88 0.15 -7.57 -5.30
CA ASN A 88 -0.91 -6.70 -5.81
C ASN A 88 -0.53 -6.07 -7.15
N CYS A 89 -1.47 -5.37 -7.77
CA CYS A 89 -1.30 -4.56 -8.99
C CYS A 89 -0.78 -5.31 -10.23
N GLY A 90 -0.65 -6.63 -10.17
CA GLY A 90 -0.14 -7.44 -11.27
C GLY A 90 1.39 -7.51 -11.36
N VAL A 91 2.12 -6.97 -10.40
CA VAL A 91 3.59 -6.95 -10.38
C VAL A 91 4.18 -7.80 -9.27
N GLY A 92 5.41 -8.31 -9.45
CA GLY A 92 6.08 -9.18 -8.49
C GLY A 92 7.26 -9.94 -9.12
N PHE A 93 7.75 -10.99 -8.44
CA PHE A 93 8.99 -11.69 -8.80
C PHE A 93 8.80 -13.17 -9.17
N ALA A 94 7.55 -13.65 -9.24
CA ALA A 94 7.27 -15.04 -9.59
C ALA A 94 5.99 -15.18 -10.45
N PRO A 95 5.99 -16.12 -11.41
CA PRO A 95 7.10 -17.02 -11.78
C PRO A 95 8.30 -16.27 -12.39
N ASN A 96 9.50 -16.88 -12.32
CA ASN A 96 10.73 -16.35 -12.90
C ASN A 96 11.26 -17.28 -13.99
N VAL A 97 11.78 -16.70 -15.08
CA VAL A 97 12.52 -17.44 -16.10
C VAL A 97 13.99 -17.12 -15.93
N PRO A 98 14.86 -18.13 -15.70
CA PRO A 98 16.29 -17.91 -15.55
C PRO A 98 16.91 -17.10 -16.68
N GLY A 99 17.69 -16.08 -16.33
CA GLY A 99 18.31 -15.15 -17.28
C GLY A 99 17.43 -13.93 -17.63
N ARG A 100 16.21 -13.83 -17.08
CA ARG A 100 15.31 -12.68 -17.28
C ARG A 100 15.01 -11.89 -16.01
N GLU A 101 15.77 -12.12 -14.96
CA GLU A 101 15.62 -11.47 -13.63
C GLU A 101 15.68 -9.93 -13.72
N ALA A 102 16.56 -9.42 -14.59
CA ALA A 102 16.69 -7.97 -14.82
C ALA A 102 15.41 -7.31 -15.35
N GLU A 103 14.55 -8.06 -16.05
CA GLU A 103 13.27 -7.53 -16.54
C GLU A 103 12.25 -7.41 -15.40
N LEU A 104 12.22 -8.39 -14.48
CA LEU A 104 11.38 -8.34 -13.28
C LEU A 104 11.84 -7.21 -12.33
N ILE A 105 13.15 -7.02 -12.20
CA ILE A 105 13.72 -5.89 -11.44
C ILE A 105 13.28 -4.57 -12.07
N ALA A 106 13.44 -4.40 -13.39
CA ALA A 106 13.06 -3.18 -14.09
C ALA A 106 11.55 -2.91 -14.02
N LEU A 107 10.72 -3.95 -13.95
CA LEU A 107 9.28 -3.84 -13.74
C LEU A 107 8.98 -3.27 -12.34
N MET A 108 9.52 -3.90 -11.30
CA MET A 108 9.27 -3.49 -9.91
C MET A 108 9.90 -2.14 -9.57
N GLU A 109 11.11 -1.84 -10.09
CA GLU A 109 11.74 -0.53 -9.93
C GLU A 109 10.88 0.59 -10.51
N GLY A 110 10.30 0.36 -11.68
CA GLY A 110 9.51 1.38 -12.35
C GLY A 110 8.11 1.56 -11.79
N VAL A 111 7.44 0.46 -11.45
CA VAL A 111 6.06 0.50 -10.94
C VAL A 111 6.02 0.91 -9.48
N GLU A 112 6.92 0.35 -8.65
CA GLU A 112 6.85 0.47 -7.20
C GLU A 112 7.89 1.44 -6.59
N ASP A 113 8.65 2.15 -7.43
CA ASP A 113 9.70 3.10 -6.98
C ASP A 113 10.64 2.47 -5.92
N ILE A 114 11.03 1.20 -6.15
CA ILE A 114 12.01 0.50 -5.32
C ILE A 114 13.34 0.54 -6.04
N PRO A 115 14.45 1.02 -5.43
CA PRO A 115 15.74 1.09 -6.12
C PRO A 115 16.18 -0.24 -6.71
N GLY A 116 16.43 -0.29 -8.03
CA GLY A 116 16.81 -1.51 -8.74
C GLY A 116 18.08 -2.17 -8.17
N ALA A 117 19.04 -1.37 -7.66
CA ALA A 117 20.22 -1.89 -6.96
C ALA A 117 19.86 -2.65 -5.67
N ALA A 118 18.86 -2.15 -4.91
CA ALA A 118 18.37 -2.84 -3.71
C ALA A 118 17.68 -4.16 -4.07
N LEU A 119 16.89 -4.18 -5.14
CA LEU A 119 16.27 -5.40 -5.65
C LEU A 119 17.29 -6.41 -6.15
N ALA A 120 18.29 -5.98 -6.92
CA ALA A 120 19.33 -6.85 -7.45
C ALA A 120 20.20 -7.48 -6.35
N GLU A 121 20.48 -6.74 -5.26
CA GLU A 121 21.22 -7.27 -4.11
C GLU A 121 20.33 -8.12 -3.20
N GLY A 122 19.08 -7.71 -2.94
CA GLY A 122 18.17 -8.34 -1.98
C GLY A 122 17.56 -9.63 -2.52
N VAL A 123 17.01 -9.61 -3.73
CA VAL A 123 16.29 -10.77 -4.33
C VAL A 123 17.25 -11.77 -4.93
N LYS A 124 17.24 -13.01 -4.47
CA LYS A 124 18.22 -14.04 -4.90
C LYS A 124 17.73 -14.94 -6.04
N PHE A 125 16.47 -14.84 -6.46
CA PHE A 125 15.87 -15.60 -7.57
C PHE A 125 16.16 -17.11 -7.55
N ASN A 126 16.13 -17.72 -6.38
CA ASN A 126 16.34 -19.17 -6.23
C ASN A 126 15.07 -19.99 -6.45
N TRP A 127 14.17 -19.51 -7.28
CA TRP A 127 12.92 -20.14 -7.71
C TRP A 127 12.67 -19.91 -9.19
N GLN A 128 11.82 -20.75 -9.78
CA GLN A 128 11.28 -20.61 -11.14
C GLN A 128 9.75 -20.55 -11.11
N SER A 129 9.11 -21.51 -10.46
CA SER A 129 7.66 -21.53 -10.32
C SER A 129 7.19 -20.65 -9.15
N PHE A 130 5.90 -20.28 -9.17
CA PHE A 130 5.29 -19.58 -8.05
C PHE A 130 5.25 -20.43 -6.76
N ALA A 131 5.06 -21.75 -6.89
CA ALA A 131 5.13 -22.66 -5.75
C ALA A 131 6.50 -22.66 -5.08
N GLN A 132 7.59 -22.69 -5.87
CA GLN A 132 8.96 -22.60 -5.34
C GLN A 132 9.21 -21.24 -4.65
N TYR A 133 8.70 -20.14 -5.21
CA TYR A 133 8.79 -18.83 -4.54
C TYR A 133 8.11 -18.86 -3.17
N MET A 134 6.90 -19.41 -3.08
CA MET A 134 6.22 -19.57 -1.80
C MET A 134 7.01 -20.47 -0.83
N ASP A 135 7.66 -21.53 -1.30
CA ASP A 135 8.47 -22.41 -0.47
C ASP A 135 9.72 -21.68 0.09
N VAL A 136 10.35 -20.82 -0.72
CA VAL A 136 11.47 -19.97 -0.27
C VAL A 136 11.02 -19.01 0.82
N LEU A 137 9.88 -18.35 0.65
CA LEU A 137 9.33 -17.42 1.64
C LEU A 137 8.93 -18.15 2.93
N ASP A 138 8.32 -19.34 2.83
CA ASP A 138 7.87 -20.14 3.97
C ASP A 138 9.05 -20.69 4.81
N ALA A 139 10.21 -20.88 4.18
CA ALA A 139 11.44 -21.32 4.84
C ALA A 139 12.15 -20.19 5.64
N MET A 140 11.78 -18.92 5.41
CA MET A 140 12.36 -17.79 6.12
C MET A 140 11.56 -17.44 7.38
N PRO A 141 12.24 -17.05 8.48
CA PRO A 141 11.54 -16.57 9.67
C PRO A 141 10.97 -15.19 9.44
N HIS A 142 9.70 -14.96 9.84
CA HIS A 142 9.05 -13.66 9.73
C HIS A 142 8.34 -13.24 11.03
N SER A 143 8.27 -11.93 11.29
CA SER A 143 7.57 -11.40 12.48
C SER A 143 6.06 -11.49 12.36
N ILE A 144 5.50 -11.23 11.18
CA ILE A 144 4.05 -11.19 10.93
C ILE A 144 3.66 -12.21 9.86
N ASP A 145 2.38 -12.58 9.84
CA ASP A 145 1.84 -13.49 8.82
C ASP A 145 1.71 -12.75 7.48
N PHE A 146 1.80 -13.50 6.39
CA PHE A 146 1.65 -12.94 5.05
C PHE A 146 1.03 -13.93 4.08
N ALA A 147 0.41 -13.41 3.04
CA ALA A 147 -0.17 -14.17 1.93
C ALA A 147 0.28 -13.55 0.61
N VAL A 148 0.30 -14.34 -0.46
CA VAL A 148 0.82 -13.92 -1.76
C VAL A 148 -0.18 -14.21 -2.87
N GLN A 149 -0.48 -13.22 -3.71
CA GLN A 149 -1.23 -13.37 -4.97
C GLN A 149 -0.26 -13.61 -6.13
N VAL A 150 -0.74 -14.31 -7.17
CA VAL A 150 0.00 -14.49 -8.42
C VAL A 150 -0.12 -13.20 -9.25
N PRO A 151 0.97 -12.51 -9.55
CA PRO A 151 0.93 -11.29 -10.34
C PRO A 151 0.90 -11.60 -11.84
N HIS A 152 0.12 -10.83 -12.60
CA HIS A 152 -0.11 -11.07 -14.03
C HIS A 152 1.12 -10.82 -14.90
N ASP A 153 1.86 -9.74 -14.65
CA ASP A 153 3.02 -9.37 -15.47
C ASP A 153 4.11 -10.46 -15.49
N PRO A 154 4.60 -10.97 -14.34
CA PRO A 154 5.54 -12.09 -14.33
C PRO A 154 4.99 -13.36 -14.96
N LEU A 155 3.70 -13.65 -14.75
CA LEU A 155 3.05 -14.82 -15.36
C LEU A 155 3.06 -14.73 -16.90
N ARG A 156 2.72 -13.54 -17.42
CA ARG A 156 2.73 -13.24 -18.84
C ARG A 156 4.13 -13.28 -19.43
N MET A 157 5.12 -12.72 -18.70
CA MET A 157 6.53 -12.76 -19.11
C MET A 157 7.08 -14.19 -19.13
N ALA A 158 6.69 -15.04 -18.19
CA ALA A 158 7.13 -16.44 -18.14
C ALA A 158 6.65 -17.26 -19.36
N VAL A 159 5.44 -16.98 -19.87
CA VAL A 159 4.86 -17.73 -21.00
C VAL A 159 5.23 -17.11 -22.34
N MET A 160 5.15 -15.79 -22.46
CA MET A 160 5.27 -15.09 -23.75
C MET A 160 6.68 -14.52 -24.01
N GLY A 161 7.52 -14.42 -22.98
CA GLY A 161 8.86 -13.90 -23.09
C GLY A 161 8.89 -12.45 -23.61
N GLU A 162 9.73 -12.17 -24.61
CA GLU A 162 9.85 -10.84 -25.22
C GLU A 162 8.54 -10.33 -25.82
N ARG A 163 7.64 -11.23 -26.24
CA ARG A 163 6.32 -10.84 -26.75
C ARG A 163 5.47 -10.17 -25.65
N ALA A 164 5.64 -10.58 -24.38
CA ALA A 164 4.97 -9.93 -23.25
C ALA A 164 5.50 -8.51 -23.05
N VAL A 165 6.83 -8.33 -23.05
CA VAL A 165 7.47 -7.01 -22.91
C VAL A 165 7.11 -6.09 -24.08
N ALA A 166 7.00 -6.65 -25.30
CA ALA A 166 6.54 -5.94 -26.48
C ALA A 166 4.99 -5.76 -26.54
N GLN A 167 4.26 -6.14 -25.47
CA GLN A 167 2.81 -6.01 -25.33
C GLN A 167 2.00 -6.66 -26.48
N GLN A 168 2.54 -7.70 -27.09
CA GLN A 168 1.80 -8.44 -28.12
C GLN A 168 0.58 -9.12 -27.50
N VAL A 169 -0.49 -9.21 -28.28
CA VAL A 169 -1.71 -9.91 -27.85
C VAL A 169 -1.41 -11.38 -27.58
N ALA A 170 -1.85 -11.88 -26.42
CA ALA A 170 -1.74 -13.30 -26.09
C ALA A 170 -2.61 -14.15 -27.02
N LYS A 171 -2.05 -15.24 -27.53
CA LYS A 171 -2.76 -16.24 -28.33
C LYS A 171 -3.50 -17.20 -27.39
N GLU A 172 -4.39 -18.01 -27.94
CA GLU A 172 -5.15 -19.01 -27.18
C GLU A 172 -4.24 -19.98 -26.41
N ASP A 173 -3.15 -20.44 -27.04
CA ASP A 173 -2.16 -21.31 -26.39
C ASP A 173 -1.43 -20.60 -25.24
N ASP A 174 -1.10 -19.30 -25.40
CA ASP A 174 -0.49 -18.50 -24.34
C ASP A 174 -1.44 -18.37 -23.13
N ILE A 175 -2.73 -18.08 -23.40
CA ILE A 175 -3.77 -17.98 -22.36
C ILE A 175 -3.95 -19.32 -21.64
N ALA A 176 -3.96 -20.42 -22.38
CA ALA A 176 -4.07 -21.77 -21.81
C ALA A 176 -2.86 -22.10 -20.91
N ALA A 177 -1.65 -21.75 -21.34
CA ALA A 177 -0.43 -21.96 -20.56
C ALA A 177 -0.40 -21.09 -19.29
N MET A 178 -0.69 -19.79 -19.42
CA MET A 178 -0.78 -18.90 -18.24
C MET A 178 -1.84 -19.37 -17.26
N ARG A 179 -3.01 -19.78 -17.73
CA ARG A 179 -4.08 -20.34 -16.89
C ARG A 179 -3.64 -21.60 -16.14
N ALA A 180 -2.87 -22.48 -16.79
CA ALA A 180 -2.35 -23.69 -16.16
C ALA A 180 -1.38 -23.36 -15.01
N LEU A 181 -0.43 -22.45 -15.25
CA LEU A 181 0.51 -21.99 -14.21
C LEU A 181 -0.20 -21.27 -13.05
N LEU A 182 -1.19 -20.43 -13.36
CA LEU A 182 -1.99 -19.78 -12.32
C LEU A 182 -2.75 -20.81 -11.47
N ARG A 183 -3.35 -21.82 -12.12
CA ARG A 183 -4.06 -22.88 -11.41
C ARG A 183 -3.12 -23.70 -10.53
N GLU A 184 -1.93 -24.03 -11.01
CA GLU A 184 -0.89 -24.71 -10.20
C GLU A 184 -0.53 -23.89 -8.96
N ALA A 185 -0.28 -22.59 -9.10
CA ALA A 185 0.01 -21.68 -8.00
C ALA A 185 -1.13 -21.61 -6.97
N LEU A 186 -2.38 -21.51 -7.45
CA LEU A 186 -3.57 -21.51 -6.58
C LEU A 186 -3.72 -22.85 -5.81
N GLN A 187 -3.43 -23.97 -6.44
CA GLN A 187 -3.44 -25.29 -5.81
C GLN A 187 -2.29 -25.46 -4.80
N ALA A 188 -1.15 -24.82 -5.04
CA ALA A 188 -0.03 -24.75 -4.10
C ALA A 188 -0.30 -23.85 -2.90
N GLY A 189 -1.36 -23.03 -2.94
CA GLY A 189 -1.80 -22.19 -1.82
C GLY A 189 -1.68 -20.71 -2.03
N ALA A 190 -1.50 -20.22 -3.26
CA ALA A 190 -1.55 -18.79 -3.55
C ALA A 190 -2.89 -18.18 -3.11
N ALA A 191 -2.85 -16.96 -2.57
CA ALA A 191 -4.02 -16.27 -2.04
C ALA A 191 -4.96 -15.74 -3.15
N GLY A 192 -4.50 -15.69 -4.39
CA GLY A 192 -5.30 -15.15 -5.48
C GLY A 192 -4.50 -14.80 -6.72
N PHE A 193 -5.06 -13.90 -7.50
CA PHE A 193 -4.49 -13.37 -8.73
C PHE A 193 -4.66 -11.86 -8.78
N SER A 194 -3.64 -11.14 -9.23
CA SER A 194 -3.72 -9.69 -9.41
C SER A 194 -3.36 -9.26 -10.83
N THR A 195 -3.93 -8.15 -11.28
CA THR A 195 -3.63 -7.55 -12.60
C THR A 195 -3.70 -6.03 -12.56
N GLY A 196 -2.93 -5.38 -13.43
CA GLY A 196 -2.86 -3.92 -13.57
C GLY A 196 -3.32 -3.45 -14.95
N ARG A 197 -4.15 -2.39 -14.97
CA ARG A 197 -4.67 -1.72 -16.17
C ARG A 197 -4.67 -0.21 -15.95
N THR A 198 -3.49 0.36 -15.75
CA THR A 198 -3.32 1.79 -15.46
C THR A 198 -2.17 2.39 -16.26
N ASP A 199 -2.34 3.63 -16.72
CA ASP A 199 -1.32 4.38 -17.44
C ASP A 199 -0.19 4.89 -16.51
N ASN A 200 -0.40 4.82 -15.19
CA ASN A 200 0.58 5.29 -14.22
C ASN A 200 1.71 4.28 -13.96
N HIS A 201 1.48 2.99 -14.23
CA HIS A 201 2.48 1.96 -14.03
C HIS A 201 3.40 1.86 -15.26
N ARG A 202 4.69 2.09 -15.04
CA ARG A 202 5.74 2.04 -16.07
C ARG A 202 6.91 1.22 -15.56
N THR A 203 7.57 0.50 -16.45
CA THR A 203 8.86 -0.13 -16.14
C THR A 203 9.94 0.95 -15.91
N ALA A 204 11.08 0.59 -15.34
CA ALA A 204 12.23 1.50 -15.20
C ALA A 204 12.70 2.12 -16.53
N ARG A 205 12.29 1.53 -17.66
CA ARG A 205 12.59 2.04 -19.00
C ARG A 205 11.51 2.96 -19.56
N GLY A 206 10.44 3.23 -18.81
CA GLY A 206 9.33 4.09 -19.22
C GLY A 206 8.26 3.40 -20.07
N HIS A 207 8.37 2.10 -20.33
CA HIS A 207 7.36 1.34 -21.07
C HIS A 207 6.17 0.99 -20.18
N GLU A 208 4.99 0.79 -20.77
CA GLU A 208 3.84 0.20 -20.07
C GLU A 208 4.18 -1.20 -19.55
N THR A 209 3.48 -1.64 -18.51
CA THR A 209 3.67 -2.99 -17.98
C THR A 209 3.21 -4.05 -18.97
N PRO A 210 3.78 -5.26 -18.93
CA PRO A 210 3.45 -6.32 -19.90
C PRO A 210 1.95 -6.63 -20.02
N ALA A 211 1.20 -6.59 -18.93
CA ALA A 211 -0.23 -6.90 -18.89
C ALA A 211 -1.17 -5.71 -19.11
N ALA A 212 -0.66 -4.48 -19.25
CA ALA A 212 -1.49 -3.27 -19.38
C ALA A 212 -2.52 -3.36 -20.52
N GLY A 213 -2.14 -3.99 -21.63
CA GLY A 213 -2.98 -4.21 -22.81
C GLY A 213 -3.68 -5.58 -22.88
N ALA A 214 -3.72 -6.36 -21.78
CA ALA A 214 -4.33 -7.69 -21.77
C ALA A 214 -5.79 -7.65 -22.24
N THR A 215 -6.17 -8.58 -23.12
CA THR A 215 -7.50 -8.64 -23.71
C THR A 215 -8.54 -9.22 -22.76
N ALA A 216 -9.82 -9.01 -23.06
CA ALA A 216 -10.92 -9.63 -22.32
C ALA A 216 -10.82 -11.17 -22.33
N ALA A 217 -10.41 -11.77 -23.45
CA ALA A 217 -10.21 -13.21 -23.56
C ALA A 217 -9.09 -13.70 -22.62
N GLU A 218 -7.98 -12.97 -22.54
CA GLU A 218 -6.87 -13.28 -21.63
C GLU A 218 -7.31 -13.21 -20.17
N LEU A 219 -7.89 -12.09 -19.75
CA LEU A 219 -8.29 -11.86 -18.36
C LEU A 219 -9.39 -12.83 -17.89
N THR A 220 -10.40 -13.10 -18.72
CA THR A 220 -11.44 -14.07 -18.38
C THR A 220 -10.91 -15.50 -18.43
N GLY A 221 -9.99 -15.80 -19.36
CA GLY A 221 -9.29 -17.09 -19.44
C GLY A 221 -8.49 -17.37 -18.17
N LEU A 222 -7.74 -16.37 -17.67
CA LEU A 222 -7.00 -16.48 -16.40
C LEU A 222 -7.95 -16.58 -15.20
N ALA A 223 -8.99 -15.75 -15.15
CA ALA A 223 -9.99 -15.82 -14.09
C ALA A 223 -10.66 -17.20 -14.00
N SER A 224 -10.80 -17.93 -15.09
CA SER A 224 -11.34 -19.30 -15.10
C SER A 224 -10.45 -20.34 -14.39
N ALA A 225 -9.18 -20.00 -14.07
CA ALA A 225 -8.30 -20.88 -13.29
C ALA A 225 -8.84 -21.18 -11.87
N PHE A 226 -9.72 -20.33 -11.34
CA PHE A 226 -10.35 -20.51 -10.05
C PHE A 226 -11.51 -21.53 -10.05
N GLN A 227 -12.00 -21.95 -11.20
CA GLN A 227 -13.16 -22.86 -11.29
C GLN A 227 -12.89 -24.16 -10.54
N GLY A 228 -13.83 -24.52 -9.63
CA GLY A 228 -13.71 -25.68 -8.76
C GLY A 228 -12.79 -25.49 -7.56
N LEU A 229 -12.14 -24.33 -7.39
CA LEU A 229 -11.40 -23.98 -6.20
C LEU A 229 -12.30 -23.11 -5.30
N GLY A 230 -12.51 -23.52 -4.05
CA GLY A 230 -13.35 -22.79 -3.09
C GLY A 230 -12.69 -21.57 -2.44
N GLN A 231 -11.53 -21.14 -2.91
CA GLN A 231 -10.64 -20.18 -2.25
C GLN A 231 -10.02 -19.17 -3.20
N GLY A 232 -9.36 -18.17 -2.62
CA GLY A 232 -8.61 -17.13 -3.31
C GLY A 232 -9.46 -15.91 -3.68
N VAL A 233 -8.78 -14.82 -3.99
CA VAL A 233 -9.36 -13.54 -4.37
C VAL A 233 -8.76 -13.05 -5.69
N VAL A 234 -9.42 -12.11 -6.34
CA VAL A 234 -8.90 -11.40 -7.52
C VAL A 234 -8.75 -9.92 -7.17
N GLN A 235 -7.64 -9.33 -7.55
CA GLN A 235 -7.36 -7.90 -7.33
C GLN A 235 -7.08 -7.22 -8.68
N LEU A 236 -7.61 -6.02 -8.86
CA LEU A 236 -7.41 -5.19 -10.04
C LEU A 236 -7.04 -3.77 -9.64
N VAL A 237 -5.96 -3.22 -10.21
CA VAL A 237 -5.78 -1.78 -10.32
C VAL A 237 -6.21 -1.32 -11.70
N SER A 238 -7.07 -0.29 -11.79
CA SER A 238 -7.49 0.29 -13.06
C SER A 238 -7.77 1.78 -12.91
N ASP A 239 -7.41 2.56 -13.91
CA ASP A 239 -7.87 3.93 -14.09
C ASP A 239 -9.10 4.03 -14.98
N PHE A 240 -9.63 2.90 -15.44
CA PHE A 240 -10.80 2.79 -16.31
C PHE A 240 -10.65 3.65 -17.59
N ASP A 241 -9.42 3.71 -18.11
CA ASP A 241 -9.05 4.51 -19.29
C ASP A 241 -9.37 6.01 -19.19
N LEU A 242 -9.45 6.53 -17.99
CA LEU A 242 -9.81 7.92 -17.71
C LEU A 242 -8.98 8.93 -18.51
N LEU A 243 -7.67 8.68 -18.65
CA LEU A 243 -6.77 9.58 -19.36
C LEU A 243 -6.85 9.43 -20.88
N ARG A 244 -7.39 8.32 -21.38
CA ARG A 244 -7.51 8.03 -22.81
C ARG A 244 -8.87 8.43 -23.38
N SER A 245 -9.95 7.97 -22.78
CA SER A 245 -11.32 8.27 -23.20
C SER A 245 -12.35 7.89 -22.16
N ALA A 246 -13.20 8.84 -21.78
CA ALA A 246 -14.34 8.58 -20.89
C ALA A 246 -15.33 7.53 -21.46
N GLU A 247 -15.41 7.40 -22.80
CA GLU A 247 -16.27 6.43 -23.48
C GLU A 247 -15.85 4.98 -23.25
N ARG A 248 -14.61 4.75 -22.84
CA ARG A 248 -14.06 3.41 -22.54
C ARG A 248 -14.37 2.93 -21.13
N PHE A 249 -14.96 3.74 -20.28
CA PHE A 249 -15.30 3.37 -18.91
C PHE A 249 -16.21 2.12 -18.84
N ASP A 250 -17.31 2.11 -19.58
CA ASP A 250 -18.25 1.00 -19.56
C ASP A 250 -17.64 -0.31 -20.08
N PRO A 251 -16.96 -0.36 -21.25
CA PRO A 251 -16.24 -1.55 -21.68
C PRO A 251 -15.20 -2.07 -20.68
N GLU A 252 -14.46 -1.18 -20.04
CA GLU A 252 -13.48 -1.58 -19.00
C GLU A 252 -14.17 -2.14 -17.76
N PHE A 253 -15.32 -1.56 -17.36
CA PHE A 253 -16.07 -2.11 -16.24
C PHE A 253 -16.76 -3.44 -16.57
N ASP A 254 -17.27 -3.62 -17.78
CA ASP A 254 -17.81 -4.90 -18.26
C ASP A 254 -16.78 -6.02 -18.18
N LEU A 255 -15.50 -5.71 -18.42
CA LEU A 255 -14.39 -6.64 -18.24
C LEU A 255 -14.23 -7.07 -16.77
N VAL A 256 -14.36 -6.15 -15.81
CA VAL A 256 -14.34 -6.46 -14.37
C VAL A 256 -15.47 -7.43 -14.01
N GLU A 257 -16.69 -7.17 -14.50
CA GLU A 257 -17.84 -8.08 -14.28
C GLU A 257 -17.58 -9.47 -14.91
N ALA A 258 -16.98 -9.50 -16.11
CA ALA A 258 -16.65 -10.76 -16.79
C ALA A 258 -15.61 -11.58 -16.00
N MET A 259 -14.57 -10.94 -15.48
CA MET A 259 -13.58 -11.59 -14.61
C MET A 259 -14.22 -12.13 -13.33
N ALA A 260 -15.08 -11.37 -12.67
CA ALA A 260 -15.78 -11.81 -11.46
C ALA A 260 -16.68 -13.01 -11.72
N ARG A 261 -17.40 -13.04 -12.86
CA ARG A 261 -18.21 -14.20 -13.30
C ARG A 261 -17.35 -15.42 -13.57
N ALA A 262 -16.24 -15.24 -14.31
CA ALA A 262 -15.37 -16.35 -14.72
C ALA A 262 -14.66 -16.99 -13.52
N SER A 263 -14.21 -16.16 -12.55
CA SER A 263 -13.54 -16.66 -11.34
C SER A 263 -14.50 -17.22 -10.30
N GLY A 264 -15.71 -16.66 -10.19
CA GLY A 264 -16.65 -16.93 -9.09
C GLY A 264 -16.07 -16.55 -7.72
N ARG A 265 -15.06 -15.68 -7.67
CA ARG A 265 -14.33 -15.31 -6.45
C ARG A 265 -14.51 -13.82 -6.11
N PRO A 266 -14.33 -13.43 -4.83
CA PRO A 266 -14.28 -12.03 -4.48
C PRO A 266 -13.27 -11.29 -5.35
N LEU A 267 -13.71 -10.21 -6.01
CA LEU A 267 -12.87 -9.35 -6.81
C LEU A 267 -12.87 -7.95 -6.20
N SER A 268 -11.70 -7.44 -5.87
CA SER A 268 -11.53 -6.06 -5.40
C SER A 268 -10.81 -5.21 -6.43
N MET A 269 -11.13 -3.94 -6.45
CA MET A 269 -10.50 -2.96 -7.33
C MET A 269 -10.16 -1.68 -6.57
N THR A 270 -9.15 -0.94 -7.04
CA THR A 270 -8.80 0.38 -6.50
C THR A 270 -9.95 1.36 -6.72
N TRP A 271 -10.25 2.17 -5.69
CA TRP A 271 -11.33 3.13 -5.73
C TRP A 271 -10.85 4.50 -5.26
N LEU A 272 -10.69 5.41 -6.22
CA LEU A 272 -10.04 6.70 -6.03
C LEU A 272 -10.86 7.83 -6.64
N GLN A 273 -10.88 8.99 -5.95
CA GLN A 273 -11.26 10.25 -6.56
C GLN A 273 -10.04 10.82 -7.29
N ARG A 274 -10.13 10.94 -8.61
CA ARG A 274 -9.07 11.48 -9.49
C ARG A 274 -9.48 12.81 -10.08
N ASP A 275 -8.55 13.78 -10.18
CA ASP A 275 -8.83 15.10 -10.73
C ASP A 275 -9.45 15.10 -12.12
N PRO A 276 -8.86 14.41 -13.11
CA PRO A 276 -9.40 14.44 -14.46
C PRO A 276 -10.77 13.74 -14.55
N GLY A 277 -11.05 12.83 -13.59
CA GLY A 277 -12.24 12.00 -13.59
C GLY A 277 -13.46 12.59 -12.88
N GLY A 278 -13.29 13.70 -12.17
CA GLY A 278 -14.39 14.32 -11.43
C GLY A 278 -15.19 13.32 -10.61
N GLU A 279 -16.38 12.97 -11.10
CA GLU A 279 -17.33 12.07 -10.45
C GLU A 279 -17.16 10.58 -10.84
N GLN A 280 -16.08 10.18 -11.54
CA GLN A 280 -15.89 8.78 -11.98
C GLN A 280 -15.95 7.78 -10.82
N TRP A 281 -15.46 8.16 -9.63
CA TRP A 281 -15.53 7.31 -8.45
C TRP A 281 -16.98 6.95 -8.06
N LYS A 282 -17.96 7.85 -8.30
CA LYS A 282 -19.39 7.56 -8.10
C LYS A 282 -19.93 6.62 -9.19
N ALA A 283 -19.46 6.77 -10.43
CA ALA A 283 -19.84 5.86 -11.51
C ALA A 283 -19.32 4.43 -11.22
N ILE A 284 -18.10 4.28 -10.72
CA ILE A 284 -17.54 3.01 -10.25
C ILE A 284 -18.43 2.42 -9.14
N GLN A 285 -18.77 3.22 -8.13
CA GLN A 285 -19.67 2.79 -7.05
C GLN A 285 -21.00 2.26 -7.59
N ALA A 286 -21.67 3.03 -8.42
CA ALA A 286 -22.96 2.65 -8.99
C ALA A 286 -22.89 1.33 -9.79
N ARG A 287 -21.82 1.15 -10.58
CA ARG A 287 -21.59 -0.11 -11.33
C ARG A 287 -21.34 -1.29 -10.37
N VAL A 288 -20.56 -1.09 -9.29
CA VAL A 288 -20.33 -2.13 -8.27
C VAL A 288 -21.65 -2.49 -7.58
N GLU A 289 -22.44 -1.52 -7.16
CA GLU A 289 -23.75 -1.76 -6.52
C GLU A 289 -24.69 -2.56 -7.44
N ALA A 290 -24.77 -2.19 -8.72
CA ALA A 290 -25.56 -2.89 -9.72
C ALA A 290 -25.07 -4.33 -9.96
N ALA A 291 -23.76 -4.55 -10.00
CA ALA A 291 -23.16 -5.87 -10.16
C ALA A 291 -23.39 -6.76 -8.92
N VAL A 292 -23.26 -6.19 -7.72
CA VAL A 292 -23.54 -6.89 -6.46
C VAL A 292 -25.00 -7.28 -6.34
N ALA A 293 -25.93 -6.41 -6.78
CA ALA A 293 -27.36 -6.75 -6.85
C ALA A 293 -27.66 -7.94 -7.78
N LYS A 294 -26.79 -8.19 -8.78
CA LYS A 294 -26.84 -9.37 -9.65
C LYS A 294 -26.06 -10.57 -9.09
N GLY A 295 -25.57 -10.50 -7.84
CA GLY A 295 -24.87 -11.59 -7.15
C GLY A 295 -23.36 -11.66 -7.41
N LEU A 296 -22.75 -10.67 -8.05
CA LEU A 296 -21.29 -10.64 -8.23
C LEU A 296 -20.58 -10.17 -6.95
N PRO A 297 -19.52 -10.87 -6.51
CA PRO A 297 -18.81 -10.55 -5.27
C PRO A 297 -17.75 -9.44 -5.50
N LEU A 298 -18.17 -8.24 -5.90
CA LEU A 298 -17.30 -7.10 -6.11
C LEU A 298 -17.08 -6.30 -4.83
N TYR A 299 -15.86 -5.79 -4.68
CA TYR A 299 -15.39 -4.96 -3.57
C TYR A 299 -14.56 -3.79 -4.08
N LEU A 300 -14.49 -2.73 -3.27
CA LEU A 300 -13.79 -1.49 -3.55
C LEU A 300 -12.69 -1.28 -2.51
N GLN A 301 -11.43 -1.16 -2.91
CA GLN A 301 -10.35 -0.85 -1.98
C GLN A 301 -10.23 0.67 -1.83
N ALA A 302 -10.41 1.16 -0.60
CA ALA A 302 -10.35 2.56 -0.25
C ALA A 302 -9.20 2.83 0.74
N ALA A 303 -8.45 3.90 0.50
CA ALA A 303 -7.46 4.42 1.42
C ALA A 303 -8.12 5.26 2.51
N SER A 304 -7.50 5.36 3.68
CA SER A 304 -8.02 6.19 4.78
C SER A 304 -7.73 7.69 4.64
N ARG A 305 -6.92 8.07 3.67
CA ARG A 305 -6.52 9.47 3.43
C ARG A 305 -6.30 9.75 1.95
N GLY A 306 -5.94 10.99 1.63
CA GLY A 306 -5.44 11.33 0.31
C GLY A 306 -4.16 10.55 0.02
N ILE A 307 -4.14 9.80 -1.10
CA ILE A 307 -2.91 9.17 -1.56
C ILE A 307 -2.02 10.30 -2.07
N GLY A 308 -0.85 10.44 -1.47
CA GLY A 308 -0.03 11.61 -1.69
C GLY A 308 1.45 11.34 -1.81
N VAL A 309 2.07 12.11 -2.70
CA VAL A 309 3.52 12.13 -2.89
C VAL A 309 4.16 13.01 -1.84
N ILE A 310 5.17 12.51 -1.18
CA ILE A 310 6.07 13.28 -0.32
C ILE A 310 7.24 13.75 -1.17
N ASN A 311 7.32 15.07 -1.38
CA ASN A 311 8.39 15.70 -2.14
C ASN A 311 9.49 16.17 -1.20
N GLY A 312 10.75 15.99 -1.61
CA GLY A 312 11.92 16.43 -0.87
C GLY A 312 13.16 16.42 -1.75
N LEU A 313 14.19 17.21 -1.42
CA LEU A 313 15.41 17.25 -2.23
C LEU A 313 16.14 15.90 -2.32
N ASP A 314 15.94 15.02 -1.35
CA ASP A 314 16.51 13.65 -1.35
C ASP A 314 15.44 12.57 -1.58
N ALA A 315 14.17 12.93 -1.83
CA ALA A 315 13.11 12.02 -2.27
C ALA A 315 13.24 11.69 -3.76
N SER A 316 12.45 10.73 -4.26
CA SER A 316 12.41 10.41 -5.70
C SER A 316 11.86 11.56 -6.54
N PHE A 317 10.93 12.36 -5.98
CA PHE A 317 10.31 13.48 -6.69
C PHE A 317 10.42 14.80 -5.93
N HIS A 318 10.64 15.87 -6.69
CA HIS A 318 10.50 17.27 -6.26
C HIS A 318 10.38 18.19 -7.49
N PRO A 319 9.81 19.40 -7.37
CA PRO A 319 9.53 20.28 -8.50
C PRO A 319 10.74 20.70 -9.34
N PHE A 320 11.95 20.61 -8.80
CA PHE A 320 13.18 21.12 -9.45
C PHE A 320 13.97 20.08 -10.23
N MET A 321 13.57 18.80 -10.23
CA MET A 321 14.35 17.70 -10.81
C MET A 321 14.66 17.88 -12.32
N GLY A 322 13.82 18.61 -13.05
CA GLY A 322 14.02 18.91 -14.48
C GLY A 322 14.81 20.19 -14.76
N PHE A 323 15.16 21.00 -13.76
CA PHE A 323 15.83 22.29 -13.98
C PHE A 323 17.35 22.12 -14.14
N PRO A 324 17.97 22.64 -15.22
CA PRO A 324 19.41 22.51 -15.45
C PRO A 324 20.28 23.01 -14.30
N GLY A 325 19.94 24.18 -13.74
CA GLY A 325 20.65 24.76 -12.59
C GLY A 325 20.56 23.91 -11.32
N TYR A 326 19.46 23.16 -11.13
CA TYR A 326 19.34 22.18 -10.06
C TYR A 326 20.17 20.93 -10.35
N LYS A 327 20.09 20.39 -11.57
CA LYS A 327 20.86 19.19 -11.98
C LYS A 327 22.35 19.39 -11.75
N ALA A 328 22.87 20.61 -11.89
CA ALA A 328 24.27 20.94 -11.65
C ALA A 328 24.72 20.71 -10.18
N VAL A 329 23.79 20.70 -9.22
CA VAL A 329 24.08 20.49 -7.78
C VAL A 329 23.43 19.25 -7.21
N ALA A 330 22.64 18.52 -7.98
CA ALA A 330 21.90 17.33 -7.54
C ALA A 330 22.80 16.22 -6.96
N HIS A 331 24.05 16.14 -7.42
CA HIS A 331 25.05 15.17 -6.98
C HIS A 331 25.67 15.46 -5.59
N LEU A 332 25.47 16.68 -5.06
CA LEU A 332 26.01 17.08 -3.77
C LEU A 332 25.29 16.38 -2.61
N PRO A 333 25.96 16.16 -1.47
CA PRO A 333 25.29 15.80 -0.23
C PRO A 333 24.14 16.75 0.11
N LEU A 334 23.09 16.29 0.78
CA LEU A 334 21.86 17.05 0.98
C LEU A 334 22.09 18.44 1.60
N ALA A 335 22.89 18.52 2.66
CA ALA A 335 23.19 19.80 3.32
C ALA A 335 23.96 20.78 2.41
N ASP A 336 24.92 20.26 1.63
CA ASP A 336 25.70 21.07 0.68
C ASP A 336 24.83 21.52 -0.50
N ARG A 337 23.91 20.66 -0.94
CA ARG A 337 22.91 20.98 -1.96
C ARG A 337 22.00 22.11 -1.48
N ALA A 338 21.46 22.02 -0.27
CA ALA A 338 20.65 23.06 0.33
C ALA A 338 21.44 24.38 0.49
N ALA A 339 22.72 24.29 0.89
CA ALA A 339 23.60 25.47 0.97
C ALA A 339 23.81 26.11 -0.40
N ALA A 340 24.05 25.29 -1.44
CA ALA A 340 24.20 25.78 -2.82
C ALA A 340 22.90 26.42 -3.34
N LEU A 341 21.72 25.93 -2.96
CA LEU A 341 20.44 26.50 -3.32
C LEU A 341 20.15 27.84 -2.60
N ARG A 342 20.79 28.13 -1.47
CA ARG A 342 20.67 29.44 -0.80
C ARG A 342 21.44 30.56 -1.48
N ASP A 343 22.33 30.25 -2.44
CA ASP A 343 22.99 31.28 -3.24
C ASP A 343 21.97 32.06 -4.08
N PRO A 344 21.87 33.43 -3.92
CA PRO A 344 20.92 34.26 -4.64
C PRO A 344 21.07 34.18 -6.17
N ALA A 345 22.31 34.06 -6.67
CA ALA A 345 22.57 33.97 -8.12
C ALA A 345 22.01 32.64 -8.67
N ARG A 346 22.21 31.53 -7.97
CA ARG A 346 21.66 30.22 -8.33
C ARG A 346 20.14 30.22 -8.25
N LYS A 347 19.57 30.80 -7.19
CA LYS A 347 18.11 30.96 -7.08
C LYS A 347 17.55 31.70 -8.30
N ALA A 348 18.10 32.85 -8.62
CA ALA A 348 17.68 33.65 -9.77
C ALA A 348 17.81 32.87 -11.09
N GLN A 349 18.93 32.14 -11.27
CA GLN A 349 19.15 31.29 -12.42
C GLN A 349 18.05 30.22 -12.53
N ILE A 350 17.86 29.37 -11.51
CA ILE A 350 16.89 28.26 -11.55
C ILE A 350 15.47 28.76 -11.77
N LEU A 351 15.06 29.84 -11.11
CA LEU A 351 13.72 30.39 -11.26
C LEU A 351 13.48 31.06 -12.64
N SER A 352 14.54 31.37 -13.39
CA SER A 352 14.45 31.88 -14.77
C SER A 352 14.45 30.78 -15.83
N GLU A 353 14.82 29.56 -15.47
CA GLU A 353 14.89 28.39 -16.35
C GLU A 353 13.50 27.78 -16.60
N LYS A 354 13.43 26.96 -17.63
CA LYS A 354 12.30 26.03 -17.85
C LYS A 354 12.73 24.63 -17.46
N SER A 355 11.84 23.90 -16.79
CA SER A 355 12.05 22.48 -16.53
C SER A 355 12.17 21.71 -17.84
N GLU A 356 13.20 20.91 -17.96
CA GLU A 356 13.28 19.89 -19.00
C GLU A 356 12.28 18.76 -18.67
N ARG A 357 11.90 17.99 -19.69
CA ARG A 357 11.07 16.82 -19.53
C ARG A 357 11.77 15.80 -18.64
N VAL A 358 11.05 15.23 -17.67
CA VAL A 358 11.56 14.23 -16.73
C VAL A 358 11.03 12.82 -17.02
N SER A 359 9.91 12.71 -17.73
CA SER A 359 9.36 11.42 -18.20
C SER A 359 9.87 11.07 -19.60
N GLY A 360 9.76 9.81 -19.99
CA GLY A 360 10.07 9.32 -21.33
C GLY A 360 10.90 8.05 -21.32
N ASP A 361 11.45 7.68 -22.47
CA ASP A 361 12.25 6.47 -22.61
C ASP A 361 13.49 6.52 -21.69
N GLY A 362 13.72 5.44 -20.96
CA GLY A 362 14.86 5.33 -20.04
C GLY A 362 14.64 5.91 -18.65
N THR A 363 13.42 6.34 -18.30
CA THR A 363 13.06 6.80 -16.96
C THR A 363 11.75 6.17 -16.47
N PRO A 364 11.65 5.77 -15.19
CA PRO A 364 10.40 5.25 -14.62
C PRO A 364 9.36 6.33 -14.37
N VAL A 365 9.71 7.60 -14.54
CA VAL A 365 8.82 8.73 -14.23
C VAL A 365 7.61 8.73 -15.16
N PRO A 366 6.36 8.63 -14.63
CA PRO A 366 5.16 8.65 -15.43
C PRO A 366 4.96 9.98 -16.18
N PRO A 367 4.34 9.98 -17.37
CA PRO A 367 4.03 11.22 -18.12
C PRO A 367 3.19 12.23 -17.34
N LEU A 368 2.40 11.77 -16.38
CA LEU A 368 1.62 12.62 -15.48
C LEU A 368 2.51 13.63 -14.73
N VAL A 369 3.74 13.27 -14.37
CA VAL A 369 4.66 14.14 -13.63
C VAL A 369 4.99 15.40 -14.45
N ASP A 370 5.28 15.27 -15.75
CA ASP A 370 5.54 16.44 -16.60
C ASP A 370 4.31 17.34 -16.72
N ILE A 371 3.11 16.77 -16.79
CA ILE A 371 1.85 17.51 -16.80
C ILE A 371 1.68 18.31 -15.50
N LEU A 372 1.97 17.68 -14.36
CA LEU A 372 1.90 18.32 -13.05
C LEU A 372 2.95 19.43 -12.92
N LEU A 373 4.21 19.17 -13.29
CA LEU A 373 5.28 20.16 -13.24
C LEU A 373 5.00 21.37 -14.12
N ALA A 374 4.44 21.15 -15.31
CA ALA A 374 4.03 22.26 -16.20
C ALA A 374 2.91 23.13 -15.60
N ARG A 375 2.19 22.63 -14.60
CA ARG A 375 1.07 23.31 -13.93
C ARG A 375 1.37 23.61 -12.46
N ILE A 376 2.64 23.79 -12.10
CA ILE A 376 3.08 23.92 -10.70
C ILE A 376 2.32 25.03 -9.94
N GLU A 377 2.02 26.16 -10.59
CA GLU A 377 1.25 27.24 -9.99
C GLU A 377 -0.17 26.80 -9.59
N LEU A 378 -0.81 25.95 -10.39
CA LEU A 378 -2.14 25.44 -10.11
C LEU A 378 -2.11 24.35 -9.02
N ILE A 379 -1.24 23.34 -9.18
CA ILE A 379 -1.18 22.20 -8.26
C ILE A 379 -0.64 22.58 -6.88
N SER A 380 0.10 23.71 -6.78
CA SER A 380 0.58 24.24 -5.50
C SER A 380 -0.55 24.58 -4.51
N GLY A 381 -1.78 24.75 -4.99
CA GLY A 381 -2.98 24.84 -4.16
C GLY A 381 -3.27 23.58 -3.33
N ARG A 382 -2.65 22.44 -3.68
CA ARG A 382 -2.69 21.19 -2.93
C ARG A 382 -1.31 20.70 -2.47
N MET A 383 -0.29 21.52 -2.54
CA MET A 383 1.02 21.23 -1.98
C MET A 383 1.15 21.91 -0.62
N PHE A 384 1.48 21.16 0.40
CA PHE A 384 1.52 21.61 1.79
C PHE A 384 2.86 21.29 2.44
N PRO A 385 3.44 22.19 3.26
CA PRO A 385 4.62 21.82 4.04
C PRO A 385 4.26 20.70 5.01
N LEU A 386 5.11 19.69 5.08
CA LEU A 386 4.96 18.59 6.02
C LEU A 386 5.71 18.94 7.31
N ALA A 387 4.96 19.13 8.38
CA ALA A 387 5.49 19.50 9.71
C ALA A 387 5.96 18.26 10.51
N GLU A 388 6.57 18.48 11.66
CA GLU A 388 6.96 17.40 12.59
C GLU A 388 5.77 16.54 13.01
N GLN A 389 4.60 17.14 13.20
CA GLN A 389 3.34 16.41 13.30
C GLN A 389 2.63 16.51 11.95
N PRO A 390 2.64 15.45 11.14
CA PRO A 390 2.10 15.48 9.79
C PRO A 390 0.58 15.62 9.82
N ASP A 391 0.08 16.64 9.13
CA ASP A 391 -1.35 16.82 8.85
C ASP A 391 -1.64 16.30 7.45
N TYR A 392 -2.48 15.28 7.34
CA TYR A 392 -2.90 14.67 6.08
C TYR A 392 -4.30 15.11 5.60
N GLU A 393 -4.95 16.00 6.36
CA GLU A 393 -6.12 16.79 5.94
C GLU A 393 -5.84 18.30 6.10
N PRO A 394 -4.73 18.83 5.51
CA PRO A 394 -4.30 20.20 5.74
C PRO A 394 -5.29 21.20 5.15
N ASN A 395 -5.53 22.31 5.86
CA ASN A 395 -6.36 23.38 5.35
C ASN A 395 -5.72 24.00 4.09
N VAL A 396 -6.54 24.20 3.04
CA VAL A 396 -6.09 24.78 1.76
C VAL A 396 -5.41 26.15 1.92
N MET A 397 -5.72 26.90 3.00
CA MET A 397 -5.06 28.16 3.33
C MET A 397 -3.59 27.99 3.72
N GLN A 398 -3.14 26.77 4.02
CA GLN A 398 -1.73 26.44 4.30
C GLN A 398 -0.94 26.06 3.05
N SER A 399 -1.59 25.97 1.88
CA SER A 399 -0.97 25.55 0.63
C SER A 399 0.13 26.53 0.16
N PHE A 400 1.06 26.01 -0.63
CA PHE A 400 2.11 26.84 -1.23
C PHE A 400 1.57 27.91 -2.17
N PHE A 401 0.44 27.69 -2.81
CA PHE A 401 -0.24 28.74 -3.58
C PHE A 401 -0.62 29.93 -2.70
N VAL A 402 -1.27 29.70 -1.58
CA VAL A 402 -1.69 30.78 -0.67
C VAL A 402 -0.47 31.47 -0.04
N ARG A 403 0.51 30.70 0.44
CA ARG A 403 1.77 31.23 0.98
C ARG A 403 2.52 32.11 -0.02
N ALA A 404 2.57 31.69 -1.27
CA ALA A 404 3.19 32.48 -2.35
C ALA A 404 2.46 33.83 -2.56
N LYS A 405 1.12 33.80 -2.61
CA LYS A 405 0.31 35.02 -2.73
C LYS A 405 0.52 35.98 -1.55
N GLN A 406 0.57 35.46 -0.32
CA GLN A 406 0.82 36.28 0.88
C GLN A 406 2.21 36.94 0.86
N ARG A 407 3.20 36.28 0.26
CA ARG A 407 4.57 36.78 0.13
C ARG A 407 4.82 37.62 -1.12
N GLY A 408 3.87 37.66 -2.05
CA GLY A 408 4.04 38.37 -3.35
C GLY A 408 5.05 37.72 -4.29
N VAL A 409 5.21 36.37 -4.22
CA VAL A 409 6.12 35.58 -5.05
C VAL A 409 5.37 34.53 -5.84
N THR A 410 6.04 33.80 -6.75
CA THR A 410 5.47 32.63 -7.44
C THR A 410 5.40 31.42 -6.52
N ALA A 411 4.52 30.45 -6.81
CA ALA A 411 4.47 29.21 -6.04
C ALA A 411 5.77 28.41 -6.18
N LEU A 412 6.38 28.41 -7.36
CA LEU A 412 7.69 27.78 -7.59
C LEU A 412 8.77 28.41 -6.70
N GLU A 413 8.78 29.74 -6.54
CA GLU A 413 9.72 30.42 -5.64
C GLU A 413 9.46 30.06 -4.17
N ALA A 414 8.20 30.00 -3.74
CA ALA A 414 7.84 29.63 -2.39
C ALA A 414 8.27 28.18 -2.06
N LEU A 415 8.12 27.26 -3.00
CA LEU A 415 8.60 25.87 -2.90
C LEU A 415 10.13 25.83 -2.85
N TYR A 416 10.81 26.63 -3.70
CA TYR A 416 12.26 26.73 -3.70
C TYR A 416 12.80 27.14 -2.33
N ASP A 417 12.27 28.22 -1.77
CA ASP A 417 12.67 28.72 -0.48
C ASP A 417 12.43 27.70 0.64
N HIS A 418 11.35 26.93 0.55
CA HIS A 418 11.05 25.88 1.51
C HIS A 418 12.09 24.76 1.47
N PHE A 419 12.45 24.26 0.29
CA PHE A 419 13.43 23.18 0.15
C PHE A 419 14.86 23.61 0.43
N ALA A 420 15.20 24.88 0.21
CA ALA A 420 16.53 25.42 0.49
C ALA A 420 16.78 25.71 1.98
N GLN A 421 15.76 25.58 2.86
CA GLN A 421 15.89 25.84 4.30
C GLN A 421 16.71 24.76 5.02
N GLY A 422 17.34 25.16 6.12
CA GLY A 422 18.03 24.25 7.03
C GLY A 422 19.09 23.40 6.33
N ASP A 423 19.03 22.12 6.57
CA ASP A 423 19.90 21.10 5.96
C ASP A 423 19.30 20.48 4.66
N GLY A 424 18.16 20.99 4.18
CA GLY A 424 17.47 20.50 2.99
C GLY A 424 16.51 19.32 3.25
N SER A 425 16.30 18.95 4.50
CA SER A 425 15.40 17.83 4.88
C SER A 425 13.91 18.21 4.86
N SER A 426 13.57 19.46 4.52
CA SER A 426 12.18 19.91 4.42
C SER A 426 11.38 19.09 3.43
N LEU A 427 10.17 18.69 3.83
CA LEU A 427 9.27 17.87 3.02
C LEU A 427 8.00 18.62 2.66
N VAL A 428 7.40 18.23 1.53
CA VAL A 428 6.12 18.74 1.04
C VAL A 428 5.18 17.58 0.76
N TYR A 429 4.00 17.61 1.34
CA TYR A 429 2.92 16.66 1.06
C TYR A 429 2.07 17.16 -0.10
N PHE A 430 1.86 16.31 -1.10
CA PHE A 430 1.01 16.58 -2.25
C PHE A 430 0.00 15.44 -2.44
N PRO A 431 -1.23 15.53 -1.89
CA PRO A 431 -2.28 14.55 -2.14
C PRO A 431 -2.73 14.64 -3.59
N ILE A 432 -2.42 13.60 -4.37
CA ILE A 432 -2.80 13.49 -5.79
C ILE A 432 -4.21 12.92 -5.96
N PHE A 433 -4.62 12.01 -5.08
CA PHE A 433 -5.95 11.39 -5.11
C PHE A 433 -6.69 11.62 -3.80
N ASN A 434 -8.03 11.57 -3.87
CA ASN A 434 -8.93 11.65 -2.72
C ASN A 434 -8.89 12.99 -1.94
N TYR A 435 -8.46 14.09 -2.59
CA TYR A 435 -8.35 15.41 -1.96
C TYR A 435 -8.75 16.57 -2.89
N ASN A 436 -9.59 16.33 -3.89
CA ASN A 436 -9.99 17.35 -4.86
C ASN A 436 -10.77 18.50 -4.22
N ASP A 437 -11.53 18.21 -3.18
CA ASP A 437 -12.41 19.16 -2.49
C ASP A 437 -11.68 19.88 -1.32
N GLY A 438 -10.37 19.64 -1.14
CA GLY A 438 -9.57 20.23 -0.06
C GLY A 438 -9.94 19.72 1.33
N ASN A 439 -10.56 18.54 1.41
CA ASN A 439 -10.91 17.81 2.62
C ASN A 439 -11.05 16.32 2.31
N LEU A 440 -11.28 15.49 3.35
CA LEU A 440 -11.42 14.05 3.23
C LEU A 440 -12.88 13.55 3.27
N ASP A 441 -13.88 14.38 3.02
CA ASP A 441 -15.29 13.96 3.06
C ASP A 441 -15.60 12.87 2.03
N VAL A 442 -14.95 12.89 0.86
CA VAL A 442 -15.05 11.81 -0.13
C VAL A 442 -14.49 10.49 0.41
N VAL A 443 -13.39 10.54 1.13
CA VAL A 443 -12.80 9.36 1.77
C VAL A 443 -13.74 8.77 2.81
N ARG A 444 -14.42 9.62 3.60
CA ARG A 444 -15.45 9.17 4.53
C ARG A 444 -16.57 8.42 3.83
N GLN A 445 -17.06 8.95 2.71
CA GLN A 445 -18.11 8.29 1.91
C GLN A 445 -17.61 6.92 1.41
N MET A 446 -16.35 6.85 0.93
CA MET A 446 -15.74 5.60 0.49
C MET A 446 -15.63 4.60 1.62
N LEU A 447 -15.02 4.97 2.75
CA LEU A 447 -14.79 4.06 3.88
C LEU A 447 -16.09 3.49 4.47
N THR A 448 -17.17 4.30 4.50
CA THR A 448 -18.46 3.87 5.06
C THR A 448 -19.31 3.04 4.09
N HIS A 449 -18.88 2.88 2.85
CA HIS A 449 -19.62 2.08 1.86
C HIS A 449 -19.59 0.58 2.23
N PRO A 450 -20.72 -0.16 2.12
CA PRO A 450 -20.78 -1.58 2.53
C PRO A 450 -19.83 -2.51 1.79
N ARG A 451 -19.40 -2.15 0.60
CA ARG A 451 -18.46 -2.93 -0.23
C ARG A 451 -17.04 -2.40 -0.20
N ALA A 452 -16.75 -1.35 0.59
CA ALA A 452 -15.39 -0.87 0.75
C ALA A 452 -14.58 -1.82 1.64
N LEU A 453 -13.34 -2.02 1.28
CA LEU A 453 -12.29 -2.66 2.08
C LEU A 453 -11.23 -1.61 2.37
N PHE A 454 -10.72 -1.56 3.60
CA PHE A 454 -9.52 -0.79 3.87
C PHE A 454 -8.33 -1.44 3.17
N GLY A 455 -7.63 -0.67 2.34
CA GLY A 455 -6.47 -1.11 1.57
C GLY A 455 -5.70 0.09 1.03
N LEU A 456 -4.86 -0.15 0.02
CA LEU A 456 -4.05 0.89 -0.63
C LEU A 456 -3.07 1.56 0.36
N SER A 457 -2.48 0.77 1.26
CA SER A 457 -1.34 1.22 2.06
C SER A 457 -0.07 1.26 1.23
N ASP A 458 -0.03 0.46 0.17
CA ASP A 458 1.13 0.26 -0.71
C ASP A 458 2.44 0.03 0.06
N ALA A 459 2.33 -0.59 1.25
CA ALA A 459 3.48 -0.84 2.11
C ALA A 459 4.51 -1.74 1.40
N GLY A 460 5.76 -1.32 1.41
CA GLY A 460 6.85 -1.95 0.66
C GLY A 460 7.07 -1.37 -0.74
N ALA A 461 6.15 -0.51 -1.23
CA ALA A 461 6.23 0.17 -2.51
C ALA A 461 6.44 1.69 -2.37
N HIS A 462 6.70 2.34 -3.51
CA HIS A 462 6.82 3.79 -3.65
C HIS A 462 7.74 4.40 -2.60
N VAL A 463 8.80 3.65 -2.30
CA VAL A 463 9.62 3.83 -1.09
C VAL A 463 10.31 5.20 -1.03
N GLY A 464 10.55 5.84 -2.17
CA GLY A 464 11.12 7.19 -2.24
C GLY A 464 10.11 8.33 -2.32
N THR A 465 8.79 8.01 -2.32
CA THR A 465 7.73 9.00 -2.59
C THR A 465 6.54 8.93 -1.65
N VAL A 466 6.21 7.77 -1.07
CA VAL A 466 4.98 7.54 -0.32
C VAL A 466 5.28 6.93 1.05
N CYS A 467 4.42 7.19 2.05
CA CYS A 467 4.48 6.62 3.40
C CYS A 467 3.11 6.08 3.86
N ASP A 468 2.33 5.49 2.94
CA ASP A 468 0.93 5.16 3.22
C ASP A 468 0.75 3.88 4.05
N ALA A 469 1.81 3.12 4.36
CA ALA A 469 1.78 2.10 5.42
C ALA A 469 1.22 2.62 6.76
N SER A 470 1.40 3.91 7.05
CA SER A 470 0.84 4.58 8.22
C SER A 470 -0.67 4.84 8.17
N ALA A 471 -1.33 4.53 7.05
CA ALA A 471 -2.76 4.73 6.85
C ALA A 471 -3.63 3.93 7.85
N THR A 472 -3.13 2.79 8.37
CA THR A 472 -3.78 2.03 9.45
C THR A 472 -3.84 2.84 10.75
N THR A 473 -2.71 3.39 11.18
CA THR A 473 -2.64 4.27 12.36
C THR A 473 -3.44 5.56 12.15
N PHE A 474 -3.37 6.14 10.94
CA PHE A 474 -4.14 7.34 10.59
C PHE A 474 -5.66 7.11 10.68
N LEU A 475 -6.16 5.93 10.29
CA LEU A 475 -7.58 5.59 10.44
C LEU A 475 -8.03 5.68 11.91
N LEU A 476 -7.20 5.23 12.84
CA LEU A 476 -7.53 5.29 14.28
C LEU A 476 -7.36 6.69 14.87
N THR A 477 -6.29 7.39 14.52
CA THR A 477 -6.03 8.74 15.06
C THR A 477 -6.98 9.75 14.46
N HIS A 478 -6.93 9.95 13.16
CA HIS A 478 -7.69 10.99 12.49
C HIS A 478 -9.20 10.68 12.51
N TRP A 479 -9.61 9.53 11.96
CA TRP A 479 -11.02 9.24 11.76
C TRP A 479 -11.76 8.85 13.04
N ALA A 480 -11.13 8.10 13.95
CA ALA A 480 -11.83 7.61 15.13
C ALA A 480 -11.65 8.51 16.37
N ARG A 481 -10.64 9.41 16.39
CA ARG A 481 -10.35 10.23 17.56
C ARG A 481 -10.37 11.73 17.29
N ASP A 482 -9.64 12.22 16.28
CA ASP A 482 -9.23 13.62 16.20
C ASP A 482 -10.08 14.47 15.23
N ARG A 483 -10.70 13.87 14.22
CA ARG A 483 -11.47 14.60 13.20
C ARG A 483 -12.74 15.20 13.81
N ALA A 484 -12.84 16.53 13.74
CA ALA A 484 -13.95 17.27 14.35
C ALA A 484 -15.30 17.05 13.61
N THR A 485 -15.26 16.82 12.30
CA THR A 485 -16.47 16.67 11.48
C THR A 485 -16.58 15.27 10.91
N GLY A 486 -17.71 14.59 11.21
CA GLY A 486 -17.99 13.25 10.68
C GLY A 486 -16.97 12.19 11.09
N PRO A 487 -16.59 12.07 12.38
CA PRO A 487 -15.73 11.01 12.83
C PRO A 487 -16.36 9.63 12.57
N LEU A 488 -15.53 8.61 12.54
CA LEU A 488 -15.99 7.21 12.51
C LEU A 488 -16.00 6.65 13.92
N PRO A 489 -17.00 5.82 14.30
CA PRO A 489 -16.92 5.06 15.53
C PRO A 489 -15.64 4.19 15.57
N LEU A 490 -14.97 4.15 16.73
CA LEU A 490 -13.72 3.41 16.90
C LEU A 490 -13.87 1.92 16.52
N GLU A 491 -14.98 1.32 16.94
CA GLU A 491 -15.30 -0.07 16.63
C GLU A 491 -15.47 -0.33 15.13
N GLN A 492 -15.97 0.65 14.37
CA GLN A 492 -16.06 0.55 12.90
C GLN A 492 -14.66 0.66 12.26
N ALA A 493 -13.83 1.58 12.72
CA ALA A 493 -12.46 1.73 12.24
C ALA A 493 -11.65 0.43 12.48
N VAL A 494 -11.73 -0.15 13.68
CA VAL A 494 -11.09 -1.42 13.99
C VAL A 494 -11.67 -2.57 13.16
N HIS A 495 -13.00 -2.63 12.99
CA HIS A 495 -13.64 -3.63 12.13
C HIS A 495 -13.12 -3.62 10.69
N MET A 496 -12.93 -2.43 10.10
CA MET A 496 -12.38 -2.28 8.75
C MET A 496 -10.96 -2.83 8.64
N LEU A 497 -10.11 -2.58 9.64
CA LEU A 497 -8.72 -3.05 9.68
C LEU A 497 -8.58 -4.55 9.98
N THR A 498 -9.64 -5.21 10.43
CA THR A 498 -9.55 -6.55 11.03
C THR A 498 -10.55 -7.54 10.42
N ALA A 499 -11.71 -7.75 11.02
CA ALA A 499 -12.66 -8.79 10.62
C ALA A 499 -13.20 -8.61 9.20
N ARG A 500 -13.34 -7.38 8.70
CA ARG A 500 -13.79 -7.11 7.34
C ARG A 500 -12.78 -7.60 6.31
N ASN A 501 -11.50 -7.27 6.50
CA ASN A 501 -10.42 -7.73 5.62
C ASN A 501 -10.18 -9.25 5.77
N ALA A 502 -10.26 -9.79 7.00
CA ALA A 502 -10.23 -11.24 7.22
C ALA A 502 -11.33 -11.97 6.45
N GLY A 503 -12.56 -11.43 6.51
CA GLY A 503 -13.71 -11.98 5.79
C GLY A 503 -13.55 -11.98 4.28
N TYR A 504 -13.01 -10.89 3.72
CA TYR A 504 -12.69 -10.80 2.28
C TYR A 504 -11.68 -11.87 1.85
N LEU A 505 -10.63 -12.09 2.65
CA LEU A 505 -9.62 -13.12 2.39
C LEU A 505 -10.10 -14.54 2.75
N GLY A 506 -11.21 -14.71 3.44
CA GLY A 506 -11.68 -16.02 3.92
C GLY A 506 -10.87 -16.57 5.10
N LEU A 507 -10.21 -15.69 5.89
CA LEU A 507 -9.44 -16.05 7.08
C LEU A 507 -10.38 -16.12 8.29
N ALA A 508 -10.72 -17.35 8.73
CA ALA A 508 -11.68 -17.57 9.81
C ALA A 508 -11.07 -17.55 11.22
N ASP A 509 -9.73 -17.61 11.33
CA ASP A 509 -9.03 -17.79 12.60
C ASP A 509 -8.50 -16.49 13.23
N ARG A 510 -8.75 -15.33 12.61
CA ARG A 510 -8.22 -14.02 13.00
C ARG A 510 -9.16 -12.85 12.71
N GLY A 511 -8.74 -11.65 13.07
CA GLY A 511 -9.49 -10.42 12.86
C GLY A 511 -10.54 -10.15 13.94
N ARG A 512 -10.65 -11.02 14.96
CA ARG A 512 -11.55 -10.83 16.11
C ARG A 512 -10.88 -11.24 17.42
N ILE A 513 -11.23 -10.55 18.51
CA ILE A 513 -10.91 -10.98 19.86
C ILE A 513 -12.09 -11.86 20.34
N ALA A 514 -11.93 -13.17 20.23
CA ALA A 514 -12.91 -14.16 20.67
C ALA A 514 -12.21 -15.46 21.02
N ALA A 515 -12.81 -16.27 21.90
CA ALA A 515 -12.26 -17.57 22.27
C ALA A 515 -12.05 -18.48 21.03
N GLY A 516 -10.90 -19.13 20.97
CA GLY A 516 -10.47 -19.97 19.84
C GLY A 516 -9.78 -19.21 18.70
N GLN A 517 -9.89 -17.90 18.62
CA GLN A 517 -9.20 -17.10 17.61
C GLN A 517 -7.68 -17.05 17.89
N ARG A 518 -6.90 -16.88 16.83
CA ARG A 518 -5.45 -16.63 16.92
C ARG A 518 -5.20 -15.36 17.72
N ALA A 519 -4.21 -15.38 18.59
CA ALA A 519 -3.86 -14.25 19.43
C ALA A 519 -2.93 -13.26 18.68
N ASP A 520 -3.45 -12.72 17.57
CA ASP A 520 -2.86 -11.59 16.86
C ASP A 520 -3.52 -10.33 17.44
N LEU A 521 -2.78 -9.56 18.23
CA LEU A 521 -3.32 -8.51 19.09
C LEU A 521 -2.45 -7.25 19.05
N ASN A 522 -3.10 -6.08 19.18
CA ASN A 522 -2.45 -4.81 19.45
C ASN A 522 -2.92 -4.27 20.80
N LEU A 523 -1.99 -3.87 21.66
CA LEU A 523 -2.24 -3.07 22.85
C LEU A 523 -1.79 -1.64 22.57
N ILE A 524 -2.71 -0.68 22.64
CA ILE A 524 -2.52 0.68 22.15
C ILE A 524 -2.86 1.68 23.26
N ASP A 525 -1.95 2.61 23.53
CA ASP A 525 -2.23 3.78 24.36
C ASP A 525 -2.93 4.86 23.50
N PRO A 526 -4.24 5.10 23.69
CA PRO A 526 -4.99 6.05 22.88
C PRO A 526 -4.50 7.49 23.02
N THR A 527 -3.82 7.82 24.10
CA THR A 527 -3.34 9.18 24.38
C THR A 527 -2.02 9.47 23.69
N ARG A 528 -1.21 8.44 23.44
CA ARG A 528 0.08 8.53 22.75
C ARG A 528 0.00 8.12 21.28
N LEU A 529 -1.13 7.53 20.85
CA LEU A 529 -1.28 7.06 19.49
C LEU A 529 -1.16 8.21 18.49
N ALA A 530 -0.16 8.13 17.62
CA ALA A 530 0.10 9.15 16.61
C ALA A 530 0.82 8.55 15.40
N VAL A 531 0.68 9.22 14.25
CA VAL A 531 1.50 8.98 13.07
C VAL A 531 2.74 9.85 13.22
N GLY A 532 3.93 9.23 13.26
CA GLY A 532 5.20 9.96 13.38
C GLY A 532 5.56 10.75 12.12
N THR A 533 6.62 11.53 12.18
CA THR A 533 7.18 12.26 11.02
C THR A 533 7.83 11.29 10.05
N PRO A 534 7.53 11.33 8.73
CA PRO A 534 8.26 10.54 7.76
C PRO A 534 9.72 10.99 7.71
N ARG A 535 10.62 10.01 7.64
CA ARG A 535 12.07 10.24 7.54
C ARG A 535 12.65 9.38 6.43
N LEU A 536 13.55 9.94 5.65
CA LEU A 536 14.30 9.18 4.67
C LEU A 536 15.43 8.45 5.38
N VAL A 537 15.43 7.11 5.29
CA VAL A 537 16.45 6.22 5.88
C VAL A 537 17.14 5.43 4.77
N ARG A 538 18.32 4.87 5.07
CA ARG A 538 19.12 4.06 4.14
C ARG A 538 19.30 2.66 4.72
N ASP A 539 18.24 1.88 4.72
CA ASP A 539 18.18 0.56 5.33
C ASP A 539 17.76 -0.56 4.35
N LEU A 540 17.60 -0.22 3.08
CA LEU A 540 17.41 -1.22 2.03
C LEU A 540 18.77 -1.79 1.58
N PRO A 541 18.79 -3.00 0.95
CA PRO A 541 20.01 -3.57 0.34
C PRO A 541 20.72 -2.56 -0.57
N ALA A 542 22.02 -2.73 -0.77
CA ALA A 542 22.89 -1.81 -1.50
C ALA A 542 22.86 -0.35 -0.98
N GLY A 543 22.46 -0.12 0.28
CA GLY A 543 22.30 1.22 0.85
C GLY A 543 21.16 2.03 0.24
N GLY A 544 20.20 1.35 -0.38
CA GLY A 544 19.00 1.96 -0.94
C GLY A 544 18.22 2.73 0.12
N LYS A 545 17.61 3.84 -0.29
CA LYS A 545 16.86 4.73 0.60
C LYS A 545 15.37 4.49 0.50
N ARG A 546 14.67 4.72 1.62
CA ARG A 546 13.21 4.76 1.66
C ARG A 546 12.71 5.76 2.68
N PHE A 547 11.47 6.21 2.51
CA PHE A 547 10.75 6.84 3.60
C PHE A 547 10.32 5.79 4.62
N LEU A 548 10.56 6.10 5.88
CA LEU A 548 10.06 5.34 7.04
C LEU A 548 9.26 6.28 7.93
N GLN A 549 8.05 5.85 8.25
CA GLN A 549 7.16 6.54 9.20
C GLN A 549 6.74 5.53 10.25
N ILE A 550 6.95 5.85 11.52
CA ILE A 550 6.70 4.94 12.64
C ILE A 550 5.45 5.39 13.40
N GLY A 551 4.54 4.46 13.66
CA GLY A 551 3.41 4.65 14.55
C GLY A 551 3.85 4.74 16.01
N GLN A 552 3.36 5.73 16.74
CA GLN A 552 3.60 5.92 18.16
C GLN A 552 2.40 5.40 18.97
N GLY A 553 2.60 5.06 20.24
CA GLY A 553 1.52 4.65 21.13
C GLY A 553 1.15 3.17 21.06
N TYR A 554 1.83 2.37 20.26
CA TYR A 554 1.71 0.90 20.32
C TYR A 554 2.54 0.41 21.52
N ILE A 555 1.87 0.06 22.63
CA ILE A 555 2.51 -0.57 23.79
C ILE A 555 3.08 -1.93 23.39
N GLY A 556 2.38 -2.66 22.51
CA GLY A 556 2.90 -3.85 21.88
C GLY A 556 1.98 -4.43 20.83
N THR A 557 2.59 -5.27 19.99
CA THR A 557 1.93 -6.07 18.96
C THR A 557 2.33 -7.53 19.15
N TRP A 558 1.35 -8.42 19.14
CA TRP A 558 1.54 -9.86 19.28
C TRP A 558 1.03 -10.60 18.04
N VAL A 559 1.76 -11.60 17.62
CA VAL A 559 1.36 -12.56 16.58
C VAL A 559 1.40 -13.96 17.17
N ALA A 560 0.31 -14.69 17.08
CA ALA A 560 0.16 -15.99 17.74
C ALA A 560 0.56 -15.95 19.24
N GLY A 561 0.21 -14.88 19.94
CA GLY A 561 0.52 -14.69 21.35
C GLY A 561 1.97 -14.34 21.69
N GLN A 562 2.86 -14.22 20.70
CA GLN A 562 4.25 -13.82 20.89
C GLN A 562 4.41 -12.33 20.56
N ALA A 563 5.02 -11.56 21.46
CA ALA A 563 5.26 -10.16 21.23
C ALA A 563 6.30 -9.96 20.11
N VAL A 564 5.89 -9.40 18.99
CA VAL A 564 6.78 -9.07 17.85
C VAL A 564 7.28 -7.64 17.90
N GLN A 565 6.59 -6.78 18.67
CA GLN A 565 6.98 -5.40 18.89
C GLN A 565 6.54 -4.97 20.32
N ARG A 566 7.37 -4.21 21.01
CA ARG A 566 7.04 -3.54 22.30
C ARG A 566 7.60 -2.13 22.30
N GLU A 567 6.78 -1.14 22.66
CA GLU A 567 7.12 0.29 22.74
C GLU A 567 7.92 0.81 21.52
N GLY A 568 7.54 0.37 20.31
CA GLY A 568 8.20 0.75 19.05
C GLY A 568 9.37 -0.14 18.63
N GLU A 569 9.94 -0.93 19.55
CA GLU A 569 11.08 -1.81 19.27
C GLU A 569 10.63 -3.18 18.78
N ILE A 570 11.17 -3.62 17.64
CA ILE A 570 10.89 -4.94 17.06
C ILE A 570 11.67 -6.00 17.86
N SER A 571 10.97 -7.02 18.33
CA SER A 571 11.58 -8.13 19.06
C SER A 571 12.28 -9.14 18.14
N ALA A 572 13.01 -10.08 18.73
CA ALA A 572 13.60 -11.20 18.01
C ALA A 572 12.60 -12.32 17.65
N ALA A 573 11.33 -12.25 18.12
CA ALA A 573 10.32 -13.26 17.83
C ALA A 573 9.90 -13.23 16.34
N ARG A 574 9.82 -14.43 15.75
CA ARG A 574 9.42 -14.63 14.34
C ARG A 574 8.31 -15.68 14.23
N PRO A 575 7.13 -15.42 14.83
CA PRO A 575 6.00 -16.36 14.81
C PRO A 575 5.18 -16.30 13.52
N GLY A 576 5.49 -15.36 12.64
CA GLY A 576 4.81 -15.15 11.37
C GLY A 576 5.07 -16.29 10.39
N ARG A 577 4.13 -16.53 9.52
CA ARG A 577 4.18 -17.60 8.52
C ARG A 577 3.49 -17.22 7.23
N LEU A 578 3.87 -17.88 6.16
CA LEU A 578 3.11 -17.85 4.91
C LEU A 578 1.73 -18.52 5.12
N LEU A 579 0.67 -17.80 4.74
CA LEU A 579 -0.68 -18.32 4.73
C LEU A 579 -0.96 -18.97 3.36
N ARG A 580 -1.06 -20.31 3.36
CA ARG A 580 -1.43 -21.06 2.15
C ARG A 580 -2.93 -21.32 2.13
N PHE A 581 -3.58 -20.93 1.05
CA PHE A 581 -5.01 -21.09 0.86
C PHE A 581 -5.33 -22.50 0.34
N GLY A 582 -6.40 -23.12 0.86
CA GLY A 582 -6.87 -24.43 0.42
C GLY A 582 -6.03 -25.66 0.77
N ALA A 583 -4.86 -25.50 1.32
CA ALA A 583 -4.18 -26.62 1.94
C ALA A 583 -5.05 -27.12 3.11
N ARG A 584 -5.43 -28.40 3.12
CA ARG A 584 -6.06 -29.00 4.30
C ARG A 584 -5.06 -28.87 5.45
N ARG A 585 -5.42 -28.07 6.44
CA ARG A 585 -4.67 -27.92 7.70
C ARG A 585 -4.79 -29.19 8.52
#